data_faafbfded0dd5d3efb9c9ebe7503dc16
#
_entry.id   faafbfded0dd5d3efb9c9ebe7503dc16
#
_cell.length_a   1.000
_cell.length_b   1.000
_cell.length_c   1.000
_cell.angle_alpha   90.00
_cell.angle_beta   90.00
_cell.angle_gamma   90.00
#
_symmetry.space_group_name_H-M   'P 1'
#
loop_
_entity.id
_entity.type
_entity.pdbx_description
1 polymer ?
#
loop_
_entity_poly.entity_id
_entity_poly.type
_entity_poly.pdbx_seq_one_letter_code
_entity_poly.pdbx_strand_id
1 'polypeptide(L)'
;MAIGVIATLLLFYTPVEREEPSQGGSSFGEAVKLLVPHKGTGALVLLSFIGIMCHVGIDVGTNTTAPKLLIERLVMSLNDAAFATSLYFIFRTVGSFTGSFFLRIMSNRLFFTLSVVMMLLAMIGMAVGESKAVLYTSIALVGYGNSNIFPLIFSQALLSEKDRQNEVSGLMIMGLFGGTVFPMLMGFASDAVGQVGAVLVMAVGVIYLFSYISKIKTSN
;
A
#
# COMPACT_ATOMS: atom_id res chain seq x y z
N MET A 1 18.89 0.71 -17.47
CA MET A 1 20.10 1.54 -17.32
C MET A 1 20.00 2.87 -18.06
N ALA A 2 19.67 2.93 -19.37
CA ALA A 2 19.62 4.19 -20.13
C ALA A 2 18.73 5.28 -19.49
N ILE A 3 17.52 4.95 -19.05
CA ILE A 3 16.58 5.90 -18.40
C ILE A 3 17.17 6.48 -17.10
N GLY A 4 17.85 5.66 -16.29
CA GLY A 4 18.49 6.13 -15.06
C GLY A 4 19.63 7.11 -15.33
N VAL A 5 20.44 6.84 -16.35
CA VAL A 5 21.52 7.76 -16.78
C VAL A 5 20.94 9.08 -17.27
N ILE A 6 19.92 9.04 -18.11
CA ILE A 6 19.24 10.26 -18.61
C ILE A 6 18.64 11.06 -17.45
N ALA A 7 17.94 10.41 -16.51
CA ALA A 7 17.37 11.08 -15.35
C ALA A 7 18.45 11.72 -14.47
N THR A 8 19.58 11.04 -14.25
CA THR A 8 20.71 11.59 -13.49
C THR A 8 21.32 12.80 -14.19
N LEU A 9 21.52 12.75 -15.52
CA LEU A 9 22.02 13.88 -16.29
C LEU A 9 21.06 15.07 -16.24
N LEU A 10 19.75 14.84 -16.37
CA LEU A 10 18.74 15.88 -16.23
C LEU A 10 18.78 16.56 -14.87
N LEU A 11 18.97 15.79 -13.78
CA LEU A 11 19.09 16.35 -12.42
C LEU A 11 20.35 17.23 -12.27
N PHE A 12 21.47 16.89 -12.93
CA PHE A 12 22.67 17.73 -12.91
C PHE A 12 22.48 19.07 -13.63
N TYR A 13 21.64 19.11 -14.67
CA TYR A 13 21.39 20.34 -15.46
C TYR A 13 20.19 21.14 -14.97
N THR A 14 19.36 20.58 -14.09
CA THR A 14 18.19 21.28 -13.53
C THR A 14 18.62 21.99 -12.25
N PRO A 15 18.54 23.33 -12.16
CA PRO A 15 18.79 24.04 -10.91
C PRO A 15 17.70 23.64 -9.89
N VAL A 16 18.05 22.81 -8.94
CA VAL A 16 17.18 22.48 -7.80
C VAL A 16 17.33 23.63 -6.82
N GLU A 17 16.26 24.40 -6.61
CA GLU A 17 16.22 25.39 -5.53
C GLU A 17 16.48 24.65 -4.20
N ARG A 18 17.56 25.03 -3.53
CA ARG A 18 17.80 24.54 -2.17
C ARG A 18 16.78 25.23 -1.27
N GLU A 19 15.81 24.45 -0.79
CA GLU A 19 15.03 24.89 0.36
C GLU A 19 16.03 25.19 1.49
N GLU A 20 16.02 26.43 1.98
CA GLU A 20 16.78 26.76 3.17
C GLU A 20 16.30 25.84 4.30
N PRO A 21 17.24 25.17 5.02
CA PRO A 21 16.84 24.34 6.16
C PRO A 21 16.03 25.24 7.09
N SER A 22 14.74 24.93 7.26
CA SER A 22 13.89 25.64 8.20
C SER A 22 14.62 25.68 9.54
N GLN A 23 14.91 26.89 10.03
CA GLN A 23 15.55 27.08 11.33
C GLN A 23 14.67 26.41 12.38
N GLY A 24 15.11 25.26 12.88
CA GLY A 24 14.38 24.43 13.81
C GLY A 24 13.87 23.13 13.20
N GLY A 25 14.78 22.27 12.68
CA GLY A 25 14.43 20.90 12.37
C GLY A 25 13.85 20.25 13.62
N SER A 26 12.57 19.86 13.58
CA SER A 26 11.94 19.16 14.70
C SER A 26 12.73 17.88 15.01
N SER A 27 13.03 17.67 16.28
CA SER A 27 13.66 16.44 16.74
C SER A 27 12.80 15.23 16.33
N PHE A 28 13.46 14.08 16.01
CA PHE A 28 12.76 12.82 15.78
C PHE A 28 11.69 12.53 16.85
N GLY A 29 12.00 12.85 18.13
CA GLY A 29 11.04 12.73 19.23
C GLY A 29 9.80 13.63 19.08
N GLU A 30 9.92 14.81 18.46
CA GLU A 30 8.76 15.69 18.19
C GLU A 30 7.94 15.18 17.01
N ALA A 31 8.56 14.62 15.99
CA ALA A 31 7.84 13.96 14.91
C ALA A 31 7.02 12.76 15.43
N VAL A 32 7.62 11.90 16.26
CA VAL A 32 6.93 10.75 16.87
C VAL A 32 5.78 11.18 17.79
N LYS A 33 5.86 12.33 18.44
CA LYS A 33 4.72 12.88 19.22
C LYS A 33 3.47 13.14 18.38
N LEU A 34 3.60 13.34 17.06
CA LEU A 34 2.44 13.47 16.16
C LEU A 34 1.65 12.15 16.03
N LEU A 35 2.26 11.01 16.35
CA LEU A 35 1.54 9.73 16.41
C LEU A 35 0.74 9.56 17.70
N VAL A 36 0.97 10.41 18.72
CA VAL A 36 0.18 10.37 19.96
C VAL A 36 -1.13 11.13 19.72
N PRO A 37 -2.30 10.51 19.94
CA PRO A 37 -3.58 11.15 19.73
C PRO A 37 -3.75 12.35 20.66
N HIS A 38 -3.46 13.56 20.19
CA HIS A 38 -3.90 14.81 20.81
C HIS A 38 -5.23 15.24 20.17
N LYS A 39 -6.07 15.94 20.92
CA LYS A 39 -7.44 16.29 20.51
C LYS A 39 -7.51 16.79 19.06
N GLY A 40 -7.96 15.95 18.15
CA GLY A 40 -8.41 16.28 16.79
C GLY A 40 -7.55 15.75 15.65
N THR A 41 -6.26 16.04 15.53
CA THR A 41 -5.45 15.84 14.33
C THR A 41 -4.45 14.69 14.42
N GLY A 42 -3.79 14.50 15.54
CA GLY A 42 -2.81 13.42 15.73
C GLY A 42 -3.39 12.01 15.54
N ALA A 43 -4.70 11.83 15.81
CA ALA A 43 -5.37 10.56 15.55
C ALA A 43 -5.39 10.20 14.05
N LEU A 44 -5.53 11.19 13.13
CA LEU A 44 -5.55 10.92 11.70
C LEU A 44 -4.14 10.57 11.17
N VAL A 45 -3.09 11.22 11.68
CA VAL A 45 -1.70 10.89 11.32
C VAL A 45 -1.36 9.46 11.73
N LEU A 46 -1.71 9.04 12.96
CA LEU A 46 -1.52 7.66 13.42
C LEU A 46 -2.29 6.66 12.57
N LEU A 47 -3.58 6.93 12.30
CA LEU A 47 -4.39 6.05 11.45
C LEU A 47 -3.83 5.96 10.03
N SER A 48 -3.32 7.05 9.47
CA SER A 48 -2.68 7.07 8.17
C SER A 48 -1.37 6.28 8.16
N PHE A 49 -0.56 6.42 9.21
CA PHE A 49 0.67 5.65 9.40
C PHE A 49 0.39 4.13 9.38
N ILE A 50 -0.57 3.67 10.18
CA ILE A 50 -0.98 2.27 10.19
C ILE A 50 -1.58 1.86 8.82
N GLY A 51 -2.34 2.75 8.17
CA GLY A 51 -2.88 2.52 6.82
C GLY A 51 -1.78 2.27 5.77
N ILE A 52 -0.70 3.04 5.83
CA ILE A 52 0.47 2.83 4.97
C ILE A 52 1.19 1.53 5.31
N MET A 53 1.35 1.20 6.60
CA MET A 53 1.89 -0.10 7.00
C MET A 53 1.08 -1.27 6.44
N CYS A 54 -0.25 -1.20 6.53
CA CYS A 54 -1.14 -2.22 5.96
C CYS A 54 -1.01 -2.29 4.42
N HIS A 55 -1.04 -1.14 3.74
CA HIS A 55 -0.88 -1.07 2.29
C HIS A 55 0.41 -1.75 1.82
N VAL A 56 1.55 -1.38 2.42
CA VAL A 56 2.86 -1.94 2.04
C VAL A 56 2.97 -3.41 2.44
N GLY A 57 2.40 -3.77 3.59
CA GLY A 57 2.32 -5.16 4.02
C GLY A 57 1.54 -6.04 3.04
N ILE A 58 0.40 -5.56 2.53
CA ILE A 58 -0.39 -6.24 1.48
C ILE A 58 0.40 -6.32 0.17
N ASP A 59 1.11 -5.24 -0.21
CA ASP A 59 1.92 -5.17 -1.41
C ASP A 59 3.02 -6.24 -1.43
N VAL A 60 3.89 -6.21 -0.44
CA VAL A 60 4.99 -7.18 -0.28
C VAL A 60 4.43 -8.58 -0.03
N GLY A 61 3.39 -8.66 0.80
CA GLY A 61 2.72 -9.91 1.15
C GLY A 61 2.15 -10.63 -0.08
N THR A 62 1.44 -9.92 -0.95
CA THR A 62 0.88 -10.53 -2.17
C THR A 62 1.99 -11.05 -3.07
N ASN A 63 3.07 -10.28 -3.26
CA ASN A 63 4.19 -10.70 -4.10
C ASN A 63 4.93 -11.93 -3.58
N THR A 64 5.00 -12.11 -2.27
CA THR A 64 5.66 -13.27 -1.65
C THR A 64 4.74 -14.48 -1.54
N THR A 65 3.44 -14.28 -1.32
CA THR A 65 2.46 -15.36 -1.07
C THR A 65 1.84 -15.88 -2.36
N ALA A 66 1.58 -15.03 -3.36
CA ALA A 66 0.87 -15.46 -4.56
C ALA A 66 1.55 -16.62 -5.30
N PRO A 67 2.87 -16.62 -5.57
CA PRO A 67 3.54 -17.77 -6.17
C PRO A 67 3.44 -19.04 -5.29
N LYS A 68 3.65 -18.88 -3.97
CA LYS A 68 3.61 -20.00 -3.03
C LYS A 68 2.22 -20.63 -2.96
N LEU A 69 1.17 -19.83 -2.98
CA LEU A 69 -0.21 -20.27 -2.99
C LEU A 69 -0.55 -21.09 -4.25
N LEU A 70 -0.04 -20.67 -5.42
CA LEU A 70 -0.21 -21.40 -6.68
C LEU A 70 0.54 -22.73 -6.66
N ILE A 71 1.74 -22.79 -6.09
CA ILE A 71 2.48 -24.04 -5.93
C ILE A 71 1.74 -24.97 -4.97
N GLU A 72 1.28 -24.46 -3.82
CA GLU A 72 0.62 -25.25 -2.80
C GLU A 72 -0.71 -25.85 -3.29
N ARG A 73 -1.54 -25.04 -3.99
CA ARG A 73 -2.90 -25.48 -4.36
C ARG A 73 -3.01 -26.11 -5.72
N LEU A 74 -2.21 -25.67 -6.69
CA LEU A 74 -2.32 -26.11 -8.07
C LEU A 74 -1.13 -26.97 -8.50
N VAL A 75 -0.21 -27.27 -7.58
CA VAL A 75 1.01 -28.04 -7.84
C VAL A 75 1.78 -27.50 -9.06
N MET A 76 1.78 -26.16 -9.22
CA MET A 76 2.45 -25.50 -10.34
C MET A 76 3.97 -25.54 -10.16
N SER A 77 4.70 -25.54 -11.29
CA SER A 77 6.16 -25.36 -11.25
C SER A 77 6.51 -23.97 -10.72
N LEU A 78 7.71 -23.81 -10.14
CA LEU A 78 8.19 -22.51 -9.66
C LEU A 78 8.19 -21.44 -10.75
N ASN A 79 8.57 -21.82 -11.98
CA ASN A 79 8.62 -20.91 -13.12
C ASN A 79 7.22 -20.42 -13.52
N ASP A 80 6.24 -21.31 -13.54
CA ASP A 80 4.85 -20.94 -13.88
C ASP A 80 4.21 -20.09 -12.77
N ALA A 81 4.46 -20.45 -11.51
CA ALA A 81 3.94 -19.74 -10.36
C ALA A 81 4.53 -18.31 -10.24
N ALA A 82 5.79 -18.11 -10.66
CA ALA A 82 6.44 -16.80 -10.65
C ALA A 82 5.71 -15.76 -11.52
N PHE A 83 4.93 -16.19 -12.52
CA PHE A 83 4.08 -15.30 -13.32
C PHE A 83 3.05 -14.53 -12.47
N ALA A 84 2.65 -15.06 -11.32
CA ALA A 84 1.74 -14.39 -10.40
C ALA A 84 2.25 -13.00 -9.98
N THR A 85 3.55 -12.88 -9.69
CA THR A 85 4.19 -11.59 -9.35
C THR A 85 4.14 -10.62 -10.53
N SER A 86 4.42 -11.10 -11.74
CA SER A 86 4.33 -10.27 -12.95
C SER A 86 2.90 -9.78 -13.18
N LEU A 87 1.91 -10.66 -13.01
CA LEU A 87 0.48 -10.35 -13.14
C LEU A 87 0.08 -9.25 -12.13
N TYR A 88 0.49 -9.38 -10.88
CA TYR A 88 0.27 -8.38 -9.85
C TYR A 88 0.79 -7.00 -10.29
N PHE A 89 2.04 -6.91 -10.73
CA PHE A 89 2.65 -5.64 -11.13
C PHE A 89 2.04 -5.05 -12.40
N ILE A 90 1.64 -5.88 -13.36
CA ILE A 90 0.91 -5.44 -14.56
C ILE A 90 -0.38 -4.71 -14.14
N PHE A 91 -1.20 -5.37 -13.30
CA PHE A 91 -2.47 -4.78 -12.86
C PHE A 91 -2.27 -3.60 -11.92
N ARG A 92 -1.23 -3.60 -11.10
CA ARG A 92 -0.84 -2.45 -10.29
C ARG A 92 -0.46 -1.24 -11.15
N THR A 93 0.30 -1.45 -12.22
CA THR A 93 0.67 -0.39 -13.17
C THR A 93 -0.56 0.14 -13.90
N VAL A 94 -1.39 -0.74 -14.45
CA VAL A 94 -2.66 -0.36 -15.10
C VAL A 94 -3.56 0.41 -14.12
N GLY A 95 -3.68 -0.07 -12.88
CA GLY A 95 -4.44 0.59 -11.83
C GLY A 95 -3.93 1.99 -11.49
N SER A 96 -2.61 2.19 -11.45
CA SER A 96 -2.02 3.51 -11.20
C SER A 96 -2.34 4.51 -12.31
N PHE A 97 -2.23 4.11 -13.58
CA PHE A 97 -2.57 4.97 -14.72
C PHE A 97 -4.07 5.27 -14.80
N THR A 98 -4.89 4.24 -14.75
CA THR A 98 -6.35 4.39 -14.83
C THR A 98 -6.91 5.11 -13.60
N GLY A 99 -6.36 4.84 -12.42
CA GLY A 99 -6.72 5.50 -11.18
C GLY A 99 -6.48 7.00 -11.21
N SER A 100 -5.38 7.45 -11.83
CA SER A 100 -5.13 8.89 -12.02
C SER A 100 -6.23 9.57 -12.86
N PHE A 101 -6.81 8.85 -13.82
CA PHE A 101 -7.93 9.34 -14.61
C PHE A 101 -9.22 9.32 -13.79
N PHE A 102 -9.52 8.22 -13.10
CA PHE A 102 -10.74 8.10 -12.31
C PHE A 102 -10.81 9.09 -11.15
N LEU A 103 -9.68 9.41 -10.51
CA LEU A 103 -9.61 10.41 -9.45
C LEU A 103 -9.92 11.84 -9.90
N ARG A 104 -9.98 12.10 -11.23
CA ARG A 104 -10.45 13.39 -11.77
C ARG A 104 -11.96 13.47 -11.85
N ILE A 105 -12.66 12.34 -11.97
CA ILE A 105 -14.11 12.27 -12.25
C ILE A 105 -14.92 11.74 -11.06
N MET A 106 -14.26 11.13 -10.08
CA MET A 106 -14.93 10.61 -8.88
C MET A 106 -14.25 11.08 -7.61
N SER A 107 -14.98 11.08 -6.50
CA SER A 107 -14.43 11.49 -5.22
C SER A 107 -13.37 10.51 -4.71
N ASN A 108 -12.36 11.04 -4.00
CA ASN A 108 -11.29 10.24 -3.39
C ASN A 108 -11.85 9.11 -2.50
N ARG A 109 -12.95 9.41 -1.77
CA ARG A 109 -13.60 8.43 -0.89
C ARG A 109 -14.23 7.29 -1.66
N LEU A 110 -14.93 7.57 -2.77
CA LEU A 110 -15.56 6.54 -3.59
C LEU A 110 -14.50 5.65 -4.24
N PHE A 111 -13.45 6.26 -4.82
CA PHE A 111 -12.36 5.52 -5.44
C PHE A 111 -11.66 4.60 -4.43
N PHE A 112 -11.32 5.12 -3.24
CA PHE A 112 -10.71 4.34 -2.18
C PHE A 112 -11.62 3.18 -1.73
N THR A 113 -12.93 3.44 -1.58
CA THR A 113 -13.90 2.41 -1.21
C THR A 113 -13.93 1.28 -2.23
N LEU A 114 -14.02 1.59 -3.53
CA LEU A 114 -14.01 0.60 -4.60
C LEU A 114 -12.71 -0.22 -4.61
N SER A 115 -11.58 0.45 -4.43
CA SER A 115 -10.26 -0.20 -4.34
C SER A 115 -10.18 -1.19 -3.18
N VAL A 116 -10.64 -0.79 -1.99
CA VAL A 116 -10.62 -1.67 -0.81
C VAL A 116 -11.62 -2.83 -0.95
N VAL A 117 -12.81 -2.58 -1.51
CA VAL A 117 -13.78 -3.65 -1.78
C VAL A 117 -13.23 -4.68 -2.77
N MET A 118 -12.56 -4.23 -3.84
CA MET A 118 -11.88 -5.15 -4.77
C MET A 118 -10.82 -6.00 -4.06
N MET A 119 -10.03 -5.38 -3.16
CA MET A 119 -9.04 -6.13 -2.38
C MET A 119 -9.69 -7.12 -1.40
N LEU A 120 -10.82 -6.77 -0.76
CA LEU A 120 -11.55 -7.69 0.12
C LEU A 120 -12.05 -8.92 -0.66
N LEU A 121 -12.67 -8.71 -1.82
CA LEU A 121 -13.11 -9.79 -2.70
C LEU A 121 -11.93 -10.65 -3.16
N ALA A 122 -10.81 -10.03 -3.45
CA ALA A 122 -9.58 -10.73 -3.82
C ALA A 122 -9.02 -11.58 -2.68
N MET A 123 -9.04 -11.08 -1.42
CA MET A 123 -8.61 -11.88 -0.27
C MET A 123 -9.49 -13.12 -0.08
N ILE A 124 -10.80 -12.99 -0.28
CA ILE A 124 -11.72 -14.14 -0.27
C ILE A 124 -11.34 -15.13 -1.38
N GLY A 125 -11.17 -14.64 -2.61
CA GLY A 125 -10.78 -15.49 -3.73
C GLY A 125 -9.42 -16.18 -3.54
N MET A 126 -8.45 -15.52 -2.94
CA MET A 126 -7.16 -16.12 -2.57
C MET A 126 -7.30 -17.12 -1.42
N ALA A 127 -8.22 -16.88 -0.47
CA ALA A 127 -8.41 -17.77 0.68
C ALA A 127 -9.11 -19.09 0.30
N VAL A 128 -10.11 -19.05 -0.59
CA VAL A 128 -10.95 -20.22 -0.90
C VAL A 128 -10.82 -20.72 -2.36
N GLY A 129 -10.12 -19.99 -3.23
CA GLY A 129 -10.01 -20.33 -4.65
C GLY A 129 -9.18 -21.59 -4.88
N GLU A 130 -9.71 -22.53 -5.66
CA GLU A 130 -9.05 -23.79 -6.03
C GLU A 130 -8.68 -23.85 -7.52
N SER A 131 -9.14 -22.88 -8.31
CA SER A 131 -8.85 -22.83 -9.74
C SER A 131 -7.84 -21.74 -10.08
N LYS A 132 -7.03 -21.99 -11.13
CA LYS A 132 -6.07 -21.03 -11.67
C LYS A 132 -6.72 -19.70 -12.02
N ALA A 133 -7.91 -19.72 -12.62
CA ALA A 133 -8.64 -18.52 -13.02
C ALA A 133 -9.02 -17.66 -11.80
N VAL A 134 -9.57 -18.27 -10.74
CA VAL A 134 -9.95 -17.54 -9.51
C VAL A 134 -8.71 -16.93 -8.83
N LEU A 135 -7.62 -17.69 -8.69
CA LEU A 135 -6.41 -17.21 -8.04
C LEU A 135 -5.76 -16.07 -8.84
N TYR A 136 -5.64 -16.21 -10.15
CA TYR A 136 -5.07 -15.14 -11.00
C TYR A 136 -5.94 -13.90 -11.02
N THR A 137 -7.26 -14.03 -11.10
CA THR A 137 -8.18 -12.88 -11.01
C THR A 137 -8.05 -12.19 -9.67
N SER A 138 -7.95 -12.94 -8.57
CA SER A 138 -7.77 -12.39 -7.24
C SER A 138 -6.44 -11.62 -7.12
N ILE A 139 -5.33 -12.19 -7.59
CA ILE A 139 -4.02 -11.51 -7.60
C ILE A 139 -4.08 -10.22 -8.41
N ALA A 140 -4.71 -10.25 -9.58
CA ALA A 140 -4.90 -9.07 -10.43
C ALA A 140 -5.74 -7.98 -9.73
N LEU A 141 -6.82 -8.37 -9.04
CA LEU A 141 -7.67 -7.45 -8.29
C LEU A 141 -6.94 -6.81 -7.11
N VAL A 142 -6.08 -7.56 -6.39
CA VAL A 142 -5.23 -6.95 -5.35
C VAL A 142 -4.29 -5.93 -5.98
N GLY A 143 -3.61 -6.29 -7.07
CA GLY A 143 -2.69 -5.38 -7.76
C GLY A 143 -3.38 -4.08 -8.18
N TYR A 144 -4.52 -4.19 -8.84
CA TYR A 144 -5.31 -3.03 -9.28
C TYR A 144 -5.83 -2.21 -8.09
N GLY A 145 -6.46 -2.84 -7.11
CA GLY A 145 -7.03 -2.17 -5.93
C GLY A 145 -5.98 -1.48 -5.07
N ASN A 146 -4.81 -2.10 -4.91
CA ASN A 146 -3.73 -1.55 -4.07
C ASN A 146 -2.95 -0.40 -4.71
N SER A 147 -3.13 -0.15 -6.02
CA SER A 147 -2.28 0.75 -6.82
C SER A 147 -2.22 2.20 -6.34
N ASN A 148 -3.35 2.77 -5.91
CA ASN A 148 -3.46 4.19 -5.52
C ASN A 148 -3.77 4.39 -4.03
N ILE A 149 -3.71 3.35 -3.21
CA ILE A 149 -3.98 3.43 -1.77
C ILE A 149 -2.93 4.32 -1.07
N PHE A 150 -1.65 4.10 -1.37
CA PHE A 150 -0.56 4.88 -0.78
C PHE A 150 -0.70 6.39 -1.01
N PRO A 151 -0.79 6.89 -2.25
CA PRO A 151 -0.86 8.34 -2.49
C PRO A 151 -2.12 8.96 -1.89
N LEU A 152 -3.24 8.23 -1.82
CA LEU A 152 -4.46 8.73 -1.19
C LEU A 152 -4.30 8.89 0.33
N ILE A 153 -3.77 7.88 1.03
CA ILE A 153 -3.52 7.96 2.47
C ILE A 153 -2.47 9.03 2.77
N PHE A 154 -1.38 9.05 2.01
CA PHE A 154 -0.29 10.01 2.17
C PHE A 154 -0.79 11.45 2.03
N SER A 155 -1.55 11.73 0.98
CA SER A 155 -2.16 13.05 0.76
C SER A 155 -3.09 13.45 1.91
N GLN A 156 -3.93 12.53 2.41
CA GLN A 156 -4.83 12.81 3.54
C GLN A 156 -4.04 13.13 4.82
N ALA A 157 -2.94 12.43 5.07
CA ALA A 157 -2.08 12.70 6.21
C ALA A 157 -1.45 14.10 6.12
N LEU A 158 -0.89 14.47 4.96
CA LEU A 158 -0.30 15.80 4.75
C LEU A 158 -1.33 16.93 4.89
N LEU A 159 -2.55 16.72 4.40
CA LEU A 159 -3.63 17.71 4.51
C LEU A 159 -4.17 17.86 5.93
N SER A 160 -3.89 16.92 6.84
CA SER A 160 -4.33 16.99 8.24
C SER A 160 -3.46 17.93 9.08
N GLU A 161 -2.17 18.08 8.75
CA GLU A 161 -1.17 18.84 9.48
C GLU A 161 -0.37 19.72 8.51
N LYS A 162 -1.01 20.79 8.02
CA LYS A 162 -0.44 21.64 6.96
C LYS A 162 0.85 22.35 7.38
N ASP A 163 0.97 22.69 8.66
CA ASP A 163 2.12 23.42 9.20
C ASP A 163 3.33 22.50 9.48
N ARG A 164 3.12 21.17 9.45
CA ARG A 164 4.13 20.16 9.80
C ARG A 164 4.25 19.06 8.74
N GLN A 165 4.12 19.43 7.47
CA GLN A 165 4.10 18.46 6.37
C GLN A 165 5.39 17.64 6.24
N ASN A 166 6.54 18.22 6.58
CA ASN A 166 7.84 17.52 6.51
C ASN A 166 7.91 16.38 7.53
N GLU A 167 7.46 16.62 8.77
CA GLU A 167 7.44 15.59 9.81
C GLU A 167 6.42 14.49 9.50
N VAL A 168 5.22 14.89 9.04
CA VAL A 168 4.18 13.93 8.61
C VAL A 168 4.69 13.09 7.45
N SER A 169 5.33 13.70 6.45
CA SER A 169 5.92 12.98 5.31
C SER A 169 6.96 11.96 5.79
N GLY A 170 7.87 12.36 6.67
CA GLY A 170 8.85 11.46 7.27
C GLY A 170 8.20 10.27 7.99
N LEU A 171 7.15 10.53 8.79
CA LEU A 171 6.40 9.46 9.47
C LEU A 171 5.72 8.52 8.48
N MET A 172 5.09 9.05 7.42
CA MET A 172 4.44 8.22 6.41
C MET A 172 5.44 7.31 5.68
N ILE A 173 6.64 7.83 5.39
CA ILE A 173 7.72 7.01 4.82
C ILE A 173 8.18 5.92 5.81
N MET A 174 8.25 6.21 7.11
CA MET A 174 8.52 5.17 8.11
C MET A 174 7.46 4.06 8.12
N GLY A 175 6.22 4.35 7.71
CA GLY A 175 5.16 3.35 7.54
C GLY A 175 5.52 2.24 6.54
N LEU A 176 6.51 2.43 5.65
CA LEU A 176 7.03 1.40 4.76
C LEU A 176 7.59 0.18 5.53
N PHE A 177 7.89 0.34 6.81
CA PHE A 177 8.26 -0.76 7.72
C PHE A 177 7.20 -1.87 7.79
N GLY A 178 5.96 -1.58 7.39
CA GLY A 178 4.92 -2.59 7.19
C GLY A 178 5.34 -3.74 6.26
N GLY A 179 6.20 -3.44 5.26
CA GLY A 179 6.79 -4.44 4.38
C GLY A 179 7.74 -5.44 5.08
N THR A 180 8.13 -5.20 6.32
CA THR A 180 8.89 -6.14 7.16
C THR A 180 7.97 -6.85 8.16
N VAL A 181 7.08 -6.08 8.81
CA VAL A 181 6.19 -6.61 9.85
C VAL A 181 5.20 -7.63 9.28
N PHE A 182 4.56 -7.31 8.16
CA PHE A 182 3.56 -8.21 7.57
C PHE A 182 4.16 -9.55 7.12
N PRO A 183 5.26 -9.62 6.34
CA PRO A 183 5.84 -10.89 5.96
C PRO A 183 6.27 -11.75 7.16
N MET A 184 6.73 -11.14 8.25
CA MET A 184 7.06 -11.86 9.48
C MET A 184 5.79 -12.51 10.08
N LEU A 185 4.70 -11.76 10.23
CA LEU A 185 3.43 -12.30 10.74
C LEU A 185 2.84 -13.34 9.79
N MET A 186 2.96 -13.12 8.48
CA MET A 186 2.52 -14.06 7.46
C MET A 186 3.32 -15.37 7.50
N GLY A 187 4.64 -15.30 7.79
CA GLY A 187 5.47 -16.47 8.01
C GLY A 187 4.91 -17.34 9.14
N PHE A 188 4.71 -16.77 10.32
CA PHE A 188 4.13 -17.49 11.46
C PHE A 188 2.74 -18.06 11.16
N ALA A 189 1.88 -17.29 10.48
CA ALA A 189 0.55 -17.75 10.13
C ALA A 189 0.57 -18.87 9.09
N SER A 190 1.48 -18.79 8.10
CA SER A 190 1.61 -19.82 7.08
C SER A 190 2.21 -21.13 7.61
N ASP A 191 3.07 -21.06 8.60
CA ASP A 191 3.61 -22.25 9.28
C ASP A 191 2.50 -23.00 10.04
N ALA A 192 1.48 -22.30 10.52
CA ALA A 192 0.38 -22.90 11.26
C ALA A 192 -0.73 -23.51 10.38
N VAL A 193 -1.11 -22.83 9.29
CA VAL A 193 -2.30 -23.18 8.47
C VAL A 193 -2.06 -23.09 6.96
N GLY A 194 -0.80 -23.18 6.50
CA GLY A 194 -0.44 -23.06 5.08
C GLY A 194 -0.55 -21.63 4.56
N GLN A 195 -0.42 -21.45 3.24
CA GLN A 195 -0.41 -20.12 2.62
C GLN A 195 -1.72 -19.33 2.83
N VAL A 196 -2.80 -20.00 3.20
CA VAL A 196 -4.05 -19.34 3.62
C VAL A 196 -3.81 -18.46 4.86
N GLY A 197 -2.96 -18.88 5.79
CA GLY A 197 -2.57 -18.09 6.96
C GLY A 197 -1.99 -16.74 6.56
N ALA A 198 -1.10 -16.71 5.57
CA ALA A 198 -0.55 -15.47 5.04
C ALA A 198 -1.64 -14.59 4.40
N VAL A 199 -2.58 -15.19 3.67
CA VAL A 199 -3.73 -14.44 3.09
C VAL A 199 -4.60 -13.83 4.20
N LEU A 200 -4.84 -14.53 5.31
CA LEU A 200 -5.61 -14.02 6.43
C LEU A 200 -4.94 -12.82 7.11
N VAL A 201 -3.62 -12.84 7.26
CA VAL A 201 -2.87 -11.68 7.78
C VAL A 201 -3.03 -10.46 6.87
N MET A 202 -2.94 -10.65 5.53
CA MET A 202 -3.20 -9.56 4.58
C MET A 202 -4.67 -9.09 4.66
N ALA A 203 -5.63 -10.00 4.82
CA ALA A 203 -7.04 -9.66 4.96
C ALA A 203 -7.30 -8.76 6.16
N VAL A 204 -6.62 -8.97 7.30
CA VAL A 204 -6.67 -8.05 8.45
C VAL A 204 -6.23 -6.64 8.06
N GLY A 205 -5.15 -6.51 7.28
CA GLY A 205 -4.71 -5.22 6.73
C GLY A 205 -5.77 -4.57 5.83
N VAL A 206 -6.42 -5.35 4.97
CA VAL A 206 -7.51 -4.83 4.09
C VAL A 206 -8.72 -4.40 4.92
N ILE A 207 -9.09 -5.15 5.96
CA ILE A 207 -10.18 -4.78 6.90
C ILE A 207 -9.84 -3.46 7.60
N TYR A 208 -8.58 -3.27 8.01
CA TYR A 208 -8.15 -1.98 8.55
C TYR A 208 -8.34 -0.85 7.53
N LEU A 209 -7.91 -1.03 6.28
CA LEU A 209 -8.13 -0.04 5.22
C LEU A 209 -9.62 0.24 4.98
N PHE A 210 -10.49 -0.78 5.11
CA PHE A 210 -11.93 -0.59 5.05
C PHE A 210 -12.44 0.33 6.17
N SER A 211 -11.96 0.15 7.39
CA SER A 211 -12.31 1.03 8.52
C SER A 211 -11.82 2.48 8.30
N TYR A 212 -10.70 2.64 7.60
CA TYR A 212 -10.09 3.93 7.30
C TYR A 212 -10.92 4.77 6.29
N ILE A 213 -11.83 4.16 5.51
CA ILE A 213 -12.69 4.86 4.53
C ILE A 213 -13.43 6.04 5.17
N SER A 214 -13.88 5.89 6.41
CA SER A 214 -14.60 6.94 7.15
C SER A 214 -13.77 8.21 7.39
N LYS A 215 -12.44 8.12 7.30
CA LYS A 215 -11.49 9.21 7.55
C LYS A 215 -11.08 9.96 6.28
N ILE A 216 -11.36 9.39 5.10
CA ILE A 216 -11.04 10.04 3.84
C ILE A 216 -12.00 11.19 3.59
N LYS A 217 -11.44 12.40 3.48
CA LYS A 217 -12.20 13.60 3.13
C LYS A 217 -12.66 13.50 1.68
N THR A 218 -13.92 13.79 1.47
CA THR A 218 -14.49 13.94 0.12
C THR A 218 -13.94 15.27 -0.43
N SER A 219 -13.02 15.19 -1.39
CA SER A 219 -12.66 16.34 -2.21
C SER A 219 -13.68 16.41 -3.34
N ASN A 220 -14.41 17.49 -3.40
CA ASN A 220 -15.15 17.88 -4.61
C ASN A 220 -14.19 18.57 -5.55
#